data_76e19e1db44020d32ad7c995824ca0c8
#
_entry.id   76e19e1db44020d32ad7c995824ca0c8
#
_cell.length_a   1.000
_cell.length_b   1.000
_cell.length_c   1.000
_cell.angle_alpha   90.00
_cell.angle_beta   90.00
_cell.angle_gamma   90.00
#
_symmetry.space_group_name_H-M   'P 1'
#
loop_
_entity.id
_entity.type
_entity.pdbx_description
1 polymer ?
#
loop_
_entity_poly.entity_id
_entity_poly.type
_entity_poly.pdbx_seq_one_letter_code
_entity_poly.pdbx_strand_id
1 'polypeptide(L)'
;MSQALTLARWRAALIQAARRTLGARWRSTLDALEAAQVEYHALYRASAIDVRALRKAAQRIHDLEQLRAVLARELHAAMASGQR
;
A
#
# COMPACT_ATOMS: atom_id res chain seq x y z
N MET A 1 18.26 30.57 -18.58
CA MET A 1 18.54 30.25 -17.17
C MET A 1 17.32 29.81 -16.41
N SER A 2 16.16 30.41 -16.66
CA SER A 2 14.92 30.06 -15.96
C SER A 2 14.36 28.67 -16.30
N GLN A 3 14.61 28.15 -17.51
CA GLN A 3 14.04 26.87 -17.94
C GLN A 3 14.62 25.65 -17.18
N ALA A 4 15.93 25.64 -16.92
CA ALA A 4 16.58 24.54 -16.21
C ALA A 4 16.10 24.48 -14.75
N LEU A 5 15.96 25.64 -14.08
CA LEU A 5 15.44 25.74 -12.73
C LEU A 5 13.97 25.35 -12.66
N THR A 6 13.18 25.73 -13.65
CA THR A 6 11.76 25.39 -13.74
C THR A 6 11.57 23.88 -13.90
N LEU A 7 12.37 23.25 -14.77
CA LEU A 7 12.33 21.79 -14.95
C LEU A 7 12.74 21.05 -13.68
N ALA A 8 13.77 21.52 -12.98
CA ALA A 8 14.22 20.92 -11.73
C ALA A 8 13.13 21.01 -10.64
N ARG A 9 12.47 22.16 -10.51
CA ARG A 9 11.35 22.35 -9.59
C ARG A 9 10.17 21.47 -9.94
N TRP A 10 9.85 21.37 -11.21
CA TRP A 10 8.75 20.54 -11.70
C TRP A 10 9.01 19.07 -11.41
N ARG A 11 10.22 18.62 -11.66
CA ARG A 11 10.66 17.25 -11.38
C ARG A 11 10.57 16.95 -9.88
N ALA A 12 11.03 17.86 -9.04
CA ALA A 12 10.94 17.73 -7.59
C ALA A 12 9.49 17.66 -7.12
N ALA A 13 8.61 18.48 -7.69
CA ALA A 13 7.18 18.47 -7.36
C ALA A 13 6.51 17.14 -7.75
N LEU A 14 6.86 16.57 -8.90
CA LEU A 14 6.35 15.28 -9.35
C LEU A 14 6.81 14.13 -8.42
N ILE A 15 8.08 14.15 -8.01
CA ILE A 15 8.62 13.15 -7.08
C ILE A 15 7.89 13.24 -5.74
N GLN A 16 7.67 14.46 -5.22
CA GLN A 16 6.95 14.69 -3.98
C GLN A 16 5.50 14.19 -4.06
N ALA A 17 4.83 14.49 -5.18
CA ALA A 17 3.46 14.03 -5.40
C ALA A 17 3.38 12.52 -5.47
N ALA A 18 4.31 11.88 -6.17
CA ALA A 18 4.39 10.40 -6.24
C ALA A 18 4.60 9.79 -4.87
N ARG A 19 5.48 10.37 -4.04
CA ARG A 19 5.72 9.90 -2.67
C ARG A 19 4.49 10.01 -1.79
N ARG A 20 3.76 11.12 -1.88
CA ARG A 20 2.51 11.30 -1.11
C ARG A 20 1.46 10.27 -1.52
N THR A 21 1.31 10.02 -2.83
CA THR A 21 0.37 9.04 -3.35
C THR A 21 0.73 7.62 -2.90
N LEU A 22 2.00 7.25 -2.98
CA LEU A 22 2.47 5.94 -2.51
C LEU A 22 2.30 5.80 -1.01
N GLY A 23 2.59 6.85 -0.24
CA GLY A 23 2.39 6.86 1.21
C GLY A 23 0.93 6.68 1.60
N ALA A 24 0.02 7.37 0.90
CA ALA A 24 -1.42 7.23 1.13
C ALA A 24 -1.91 5.83 0.79
N ARG A 25 -1.44 5.25 -0.33
CA ARG A 25 -1.77 3.88 -0.72
C ARG A 25 -1.22 2.87 0.27
N TRP A 26 -0.04 3.11 0.79
CA TRP A 26 0.57 2.28 1.82
C TRP A 26 -0.30 2.22 3.08
N ARG A 27 -0.69 3.39 3.60
CA ARG A 27 -1.55 3.48 4.79
C ARG A 27 -2.90 2.81 4.55
N SER A 28 -3.52 3.08 3.41
CA SER A 28 -4.79 2.48 3.04
C SER A 28 -4.70 0.96 2.97
N THR A 29 -3.59 0.43 2.44
CA THR A 29 -3.35 -1.01 2.36
C THR A 29 -3.16 -1.62 3.75
N LEU A 30 -2.42 -0.95 4.64
CA LEU A 30 -2.24 -1.42 6.02
C LEU A 30 -3.57 -1.46 6.77
N ASP A 31 -4.39 -0.41 6.61
CA ASP A 31 -5.72 -0.35 7.24
C ASP A 31 -6.63 -1.45 6.72
N ALA A 32 -6.62 -1.68 5.40
CA ALA A 32 -7.41 -2.74 4.77
C ALA A 32 -6.95 -4.13 5.23
N LEU A 33 -5.64 -4.32 5.37
CA LEU A 33 -5.06 -5.58 5.84
C LEU A 33 -5.47 -5.86 7.29
N GLU A 34 -5.39 -4.85 8.17
CA GLU A 34 -5.84 -4.97 9.54
C GLU A 34 -7.32 -5.33 9.62
N ALA A 35 -8.17 -4.64 8.86
CA ALA A 35 -9.61 -4.91 8.81
C ALA A 35 -9.89 -6.34 8.31
N ALA A 36 -9.16 -6.80 7.29
CA ALA A 36 -9.31 -8.16 6.75
C ALA A 36 -8.89 -9.22 7.77
N GLN A 37 -7.82 -8.96 8.54
CA GLN A 37 -7.37 -9.85 9.60
C GLN A 37 -8.39 -9.95 10.74
N VAL A 38 -8.97 -8.83 11.14
CA VAL A 38 -10.04 -8.79 12.16
C VAL A 38 -11.24 -9.59 11.68
N GLU A 39 -11.66 -9.41 10.43
CA GLU A 39 -12.77 -10.17 9.83
C GLU A 39 -12.48 -11.67 9.81
N TYR A 40 -11.26 -12.05 9.38
CA TYR A 40 -10.85 -13.47 9.36
C TYR A 40 -10.94 -14.10 10.76
N HIS A 41 -10.44 -13.41 11.78
CA HIS A 41 -10.49 -13.90 13.15
C HIS A 41 -11.91 -14.01 13.67
N ALA A 42 -12.78 -13.05 13.33
CA ALA A 42 -14.20 -13.10 13.70
C ALA A 42 -14.89 -14.30 13.07
N LEU A 43 -14.63 -14.58 11.79
CA LEU A 43 -15.17 -15.73 11.09
C LEU A 43 -14.68 -17.05 11.69
N TYR A 44 -13.41 -17.10 12.07
CA TYR A 44 -12.80 -18.29 12.68
C TYR A 44 -13.39 -18.60 14.07
N ARG A 45 -13.75 -17.56 14.83
CA ARG A 45 -14.32 -17.68 16.18
C ARG A 45 -15.83 -17.87 16.19
N ALA A 46 -16.49 -17.76 15.05
CA ALA A 46 -17.92 -17.92 14.97
C ALA A 46 -18.35 -19.33 15.40
N SER A 47 -19.53 -19.44 16.04
CA SER A 47 -20.05 -20.70 16.51
C SER A 47 -20.31 -21.71 15.39
N ALA A 48 -20.58 -21.22 14.18
CA ALA A 48 -20.69 -22.04 12.97
C ALA A 48 -19.68 -21.51 11.97
N ILE A 49 -18.69 -22.34 11.59
CA ILE A 49 -17.63 -21.93 10.67
C ILE A 49 -18.12 -22.02 9.22
N ASP A 50 -18.12 -20.88 8.54
CA ASP A 50 -18.38 -20.81 7.10
C ASP A 50 -17.05 -20.91 6.36
N VAL A 51 -16.74 -22.08 5.83
CA VAL A 51 -15.47 -22.36 5.13
C VAL A 51 -15.30 -21.48 3.90
N ARG A 52 -16.38 -21.21 3.18
CA ARG A 52 -16.34 -20.35 1.98
C ARG A 52 -15.97 -18.92 2.36
N ALA A 53 -16.57 -18.37 3.40
CA ALA A 53 -16.26 -17.04 3.90
C ALA A 53 -14.81 -16.95 4.41
N LEU A 54 -14.34 -17.97 5.12
CA LEU A 54 -12.95 -18.04 5.59
C LEU A 54 -11.95 -18.06 4.42
N ARG A 55 -12.23 -18.83 3.38
CA ARG A 55 -11.37 -18.89 2.20
C ARG A 55 -11.31 -17.53 1.49
N LYS A 56 -12.44 -16.85 1.36
CA LYS A 56 -12.49 -15.50 0.79
C LYS A 56 -11.67 -14.52 1.61
N ALA A 57 -11.83 -14.55 2.93
CA ALA A 57 -11.09 -13.67 3.82
C ALA A 57 -9.59 -13.96 3.78
N ALA A 58 -9.18 -15.22 3.75
CA ALA A 58 -7.78 -15.62 3.63
C ALA A 58 -7.18 -15.16 2.30
N GLN A 59 -7.93 -15.30 1.20
CA GLN A 59 -7.47 -14.83 -0.12
C GLN A 59 -7.30 -13.31 -0.14
N ARG A 60 -8.23 -12.59 0.48
CA ARG A 60 -8.13 -11.13 0.59
C ARG A 60 -6.90 -10.70 1.38
N ILE A 61 -6.59 -11.36 2.47
CA ILE A 61 -5.37 -11.13 3.26
C ILE A 61 -4.13 -11.36 2.39
N HIS A 62 -4.10 -12.47 1.67
CA HIS A 62 -3.00 -12.81 0.78
C HIS A 62 -2.79 -11.73 -0.29
N ASP A 63 -3.86 -11.30 -0.96
CA ASP A 63 -3.80 -10.28 -1.99
C ASP A 63 -3.30 -8.95 -1.43
N LEU A 64 -3.77 -8.56 -0.24
CA LEU A 64 -3.33 -7.32 0.43
C LEU A 64 -1.86 -7.40 0.86
N GLU A 65 -1.39 -8.56 1.30
CA GLU A 65 0.03 -8.76 1.63
C GLU A 65 0.92 -8.64 0.39
N GLN A 66 0.46 -9.16 -0.75
CA GLN A 66 1.17 -9.00 -2.03
C GLN A 66 1.22 -7.53 -2.44
N LEU A 67 0.10 -6.83 -2.34
CA LEU A 67 0.04 -5.40 -2.64
C LEU A 67 0.97 -4.61 -1.71
N ARG A 68 0.98 -4.92 -0.42
CA ARG A 68 1.88 -4.30 0.56
C ARG A 68 3.35 -4.47 0.14
N ALA A 69 3.73 -5.67 -0.28
CA ALA A 69 5.09 -5.95 -0.72
C ALA A 69 5.48 -5.14 -1.96
N VAL A 70 4.57 -5.01 -2.92
CA VAL A 70 4.78 -4.19 -4.12
C VAL A 70 4.96 -2.72 -3.75
N LEU A 71 4.07 -2.19 -2.91
CA LEU A 71 4.13 -0.79 -2.47
C LEU A 71 5.39 -0.50 -1.66
N ALA A 72 5.83 -1.44 -0.84
CA ALA A 72 7.07 -1.31 -0.08
C ALA A 72 8.26 -1.14 -1.01
N ARG A 73 8.33 -1.92 -2.08
CA ARG A 73 9.41 -1.82 -3.09
C ARG A 73 9.34 -0.49 -3.84
N GLU A 74 8.15 -0.04 -4.22
CA GLU A 74 7.96 1.23 -4.91
C GLU A 74 8.33 2.41 -4.03
N LEU A 75 7.93 2.40 -2.75
CA LEU A 75 8.29 3.42 -1.79
C LEU A 75 9.80 3.48 -1.57
N HIS A 76 10.43 2.32 -1.42
CA HIS A 76 11.89 2.24 -1.25
C HIS A 76 12.61 2.81 -2.47
N ALA A 77 12.18 2.46 -3.67
CA ALA A 77 12.75 2.98 -4.92
C ALA A 77 12.56 4.50 -5.02
N ALA A 78 11.38 5.01 -4.67
CA ALA A 78 11.10 6.45 -4.70
C ALA A 78 11.97 7.22 -3.70
N MET A 79 12.18 6.67 -2.51
CA MET A 79 13.05 7.27 -1.50
C MET A 79 14.52 7.26 -1.93
N ALA A 80 14.97 6.17 -2.53
CA ALA A 80 16.34 6.07 -3.05
C ALA A 80 16.58 7.08 -4.18
N SER A 81 15.60 7.27 -5.08
CA SER A 81 15.68 8.25 -6.16
C SER A 81 15.78 9.68 -5.66
N GLY A 82 15.19 9.98 -4.50
CA GLY A 82 15.21 11.31 -3.91
C GLY A 82 16.48 11.68 -3.17
N GLN A 83 17.37 10.73 -2.97
CA GLN A 83 18.65 10.95 -2.26
C GLN A 83 19.80 11.38 -3.17
N ARG A 84 19.57 11.49 -4.47
CA ARG A 84 20.58 11.97 -5.43
C ARG A 84 20.50 13.47 -5.70
#